data_1c89f59697235ce6d1c902df6964496f
#
_entry.id   1c89f59697235ce6d1c902df6964496f
#
_cell.length_a   1.000
_cell.length_b   1.000
_cell.length_c   1.000
_cell.angle_alpha   90.00
_cell.angle_beta   90.00
_cell.angle_gamma   90.00
#
_symmetry.space_group_name_H-M   'P 1'
#
loop_
_entity.id
_entity.type
_entity.pdbx_description
1 polymer ?
#
loop_
_entity_poly.entity_id
_entity_poly.type
_entity_poly.pdbx_seq_one_letter_code
_entity_poly.pdbx_strand_id
1 'polypeptide(L)'
;SLAVMACGNSPELFDRLILVNPESLLSCSMVPGKNAKLYKFILDLPIVGTLIYHIASSRQNIADEFKNHYFSNPYSVTARDIDAYYEAAHLGDSPKSVYASVKCNYTKCNIINALKKIDNSIYLLGGDHLTGMEKILEEYKNYNPAIESIMIPDTKHLPQLEAPAAFHEMCETFLE
;
A
#
# COMPACT_ATOMS: atom_id res chain seq x y z
N SER A 1 -2.13 -5.90 -4.12
CA SER A 1 -2.40 -6.87 -5.18
C SER A 1 -1.59 -8.17 -5.02
N LEU A 2 -0.28 -8.09 -4.77
CA LEU A 2 0.59 -9.30 -4.66
C LEU A 2 0.16 -10.26 -3.56
N ALA A 3 -0.23 -9.78 -2.37
CA ALA A 3 -0.70 -10.63 -1.28
C ALA A 3 -1.96 -11.43 -1.66
N VAL A 4 -2.92 -10.79 -2.34
CA VAL A 4 -4.12 -11.48 -2.84
C VAL A 4 -3.76 -12.55 -3.86
N MET A 5 -2.83 -12.27 -4.78
CA MET A 5 -2.37 -13.27 -5.75
C MET A 5 -1.65 -14.45 -5.09
N ALA A 6 -0.81 -14.18 -4.08
CA ALA A 6 -0.13 -15.22 -3.32
C ALA A 6 -1.13 -16.13 -2.58
N CYS A 7 -2.10 -15.54 -1.88
CA CYS A 7 -3.16 -16.27 -1.21
C CYS A 7 -4.01 -17.07 -2.20
N GLY A 8 -4.37 -16.49 -3.35
CA GLY A 8 -5.15 -17.19 -4.38
C GLY A 8 -4.41 -18.34 -5.07
N ASN A 9 -3.06 -18.34 -5.06
CA ASN A 9 -2.25 -19.41 -5.63
C ASN A 9 -1.94 -20.55 -4.63
N SER A 10 -1.82 -20.23 -3.35
CA SER A 10 -1.42 -21.15 -2.29
C SER A 10 -2.18 -20.83 -1.01
N PRO A 11 -3.52 -21.00 -1.00
CA PRO A 11 -4.39 -20.60 0.11
C PRO A 11 -4.04 -21.33 1.42
N GLU A 12 -3.48 -22.55 1.34
CA GLU A 12 -3.07 -23.35 2.47
C GLU A 12 -1.91 -22.75 3.30
N LEU A 13 -1.19 -21.77 2.74
CA LEU A 13 -0.10 -21.06 3.43
C LEU A 13 -0.61 -19.84 4.22
N PHE A 14 -1.87 -19.50 4.08
CA PHE A 14 -2.47 -18.31 4.69
C PHE A 14 -3.63 -18.72 5.59
N ASP A 15 -3.63 -18.23 6.81
CA ASP A 15 -4.78 -18.39 7.71
C ASP A 15 -5.85 -17.35 7.34
N ARG A 16 -5.46 -16.10 7.27
CA ARG A 16 -6.32 -14.97 6.90
C ARG A 16 -5.52 -13.86 6.20
N LEU A 17 -6.22 -12.93 5.57
CA LEU A 17 -5.62 -11.83 4.83
C LEU A 17 -6.18 -10.50 5.34
N ILE A 18 -5.33 -9.64 5.89
CA ILE A 18 -5.69 -8.28 6.31
C ILE A 18 -5.07 -7.30 5.30
N LEU A 19 -5.90 -6.53 4.63
CA LEU A 19 -5.48 -5.51 3.66
C LEU A 19 -5.80 -4.11 4.20
N VAL A 20 -4.77 -3.29 4.29
CA VAL A 20 -4.88 -1.91 4.77
C VAL A 20 -4.86 -0.97 3.57
N ASN A 21 -5.87 -0.10 3.46
CA ASN A 21 -6.04 0.86 2.39
C ASN A 21 -5.83 0.24 1.00
N PRO A 22 -6.63 -0.77 0.61
CA PRO A 22 -6.49 -1.40 -0.69
C PRO A 22 -6.73 -0.40 -1.82
N GLU A 23 -5.98 -0.56 -2.91
CA GLU A 23 -6.25 0.19 -4.14
C GLU A 23 -7.53 -0.32 -4.80
N SER A 24 -8.20 0.53 -5.61
CA SER A 24 -9.33 0.08 -6.44
C SER A 24 -8.90 -1.07 -7.36
N LEU A 25 -9.82 -1.96 -7.70
CA LEU A 25 -9.53 -3.09 -8.59
C LEU A 25 -9.09 -2.63 -9.99
N LEU A 26 -9.59 -1.49 -10.43
CA LEU A 26 -9.13 -0.83 -11.65
C LEU A 26 -7.65 -0.42 -11.54
N SER A 27 -7.25 0.21 -10.42
CA SER A 27 -5.84 0.59 -10.19
C SER A 27 -4.93 -0.63 -10.11
N CYS A 28 -5.36 -1.70 -9.44
CA CYS A 28 -4.63 -2.97 -9.40
C CYS A 28 -4.41 -3.57 -10.79
N SER A 29 -5.36 -3.38 -11.70
CA SER A 29 -5.31 -3.94 -13.05
C SER A 29 -4.50 -3.10 -14.05
N MET A 30 -3.94 -1.96 -13.63
CA MET A 30 -3.16 -1.10 -14.52
C MET A 30 -1.91 -1.82 -15.01
N VAL A 31 -1.71 -1.81 -16.32
CA VAL A 31 -0.50 -2.33 -16.96
C VAL A 31 0.55 -1.21 -17.13
N PRO A 32 1.84 -1.57 -17.25
CA PRO A 32 2.88 -0.61 -17.59
C PRO A 32 2.54 0.18 -18.85
N GLY A 33 2.61 1.51 -18.77
CA GLY A 33 2.33 2.40 -19.91
C GLY A 33 3.36 2.25 -21.04
N LYS A 34 3.07 2.85 -22.20
CA LYS A 34 3.94 2.78 -23.39
C LYS A 34 5.40 3.16 -23.12
N ASN A 35 5.62 4.14 -22.26
CA ASN A 35 6.96 4.64 -21.90
C ASN A 35 7.53 4.01 -20.63
N ALA A 36 6.82 3.06 -20.01
CA ALA A 36 7.25 2.47 -18.73
C ALA A 36 8.64 1.82 -18.81
N LYS A 37 8.96 1.17 -19.93
CA LYS A 37 10.30 0.57 -20.16
C LYS A 37 11.40 1.63 -20.14
N LEU A 38 11.18 2.78 -20.79
CA LEU A 38 12.14 3.89 -20.84
C LEU A 38 12.28 4.53 -19.46
N TYR A 39 11.16 4.81 -18.76
CA TYR A 39 11.20 5.34 -17.40
C TYR A 39 11.90 4.40 -16.45
N LYS A 40 11.57 3.11 -16.48
CA LYS A 40 12.24 2.10 -15.66
C LYS A 40 13.73 2.07 -15.96
N PHE A 41 14.14 2.07 -17.23
CA PHE A 41 15.54 2.11 -17.63
C PHE A 41 16.28 3.32 -17.05
N ILE A 42 15.69 4.53 -17.13
CA ILE A 42 16.29 5.77 -16.56
C ILE A 42 16.43 5.64 -15.03
N LEU A 43 15.41 5.11 -14.35
CA LEU A 43 15.43 4.92 -12.90
C LEU A 43 16.42 3.82 -12.46
N ASP A 44 16.70 2.86 -13.31
CA ASP A 44 17.69 1.80 -13.05
C ASP A 44 19.14 2.25 -13.34
N LEU A 45 19.37 3.39 -14.01
CA LEU A 45 20.72 3.88 -14.27
C LEU A 45 21.51 4.13 -12.97
N PRO A 46 22.81 3.79 -12.93
CA PRO A 46 23.62 3.85 -11.71
C PRO A 46 23.67 5.23 -11.06
N ILE A 47 23.84 6.29 -11.86
CA ILE A 47 23.98 7.66 -11.36
C ILE A 47 22.64 8.35 -11.29
N VAL A 48 21.94 8.44 -12.42
CA VAL A 48 20.68 9.21 -12.54
C VAL A 48 19.59 8.59 -11.68
N GLY A 49 19.40 7.29 -11.76
CA GLY A 49 18.39 6.58 -10.96
C GLY A 49 18.68 6.65 -9.45
N THR A 50 19.95 6.56 -9.07
CA THR A 50 20.36 6.71 -7.67
C THR A 50 20.07 8.13 -7.16
N LEU A 51 20.37 9.16 -7.95
CA LEU A 51 20.06 10.54 -7.59
C LEU A 51 18.56 10.76 -7.43
N ILE A 52 17.76 10.31 -8.40
CA ILE A 52 16.29 10.42 -8.33
C ILE A 52 15.76 9.69 -7.09
N TYR A 53 16.26 8.49 -6.81
CA TYR A 53 15.87 7.72 -5.64
C TYR A 53 16.20 8.45 -4.33
N HIS A 54 17.42 8.99 -4.19
CA HIS A 54 17.83 9.74 -2.99
C HIS A 54 17.02 11.02 -2.78
N ILE A 55 16.65 11.71 -3.85
CA ILE A 55 15.75 12.87 -3.75
C ILE A 55 14.38 12.42 -3.26
N ALA A 56 13.81 11.39 -3.87
CA ALA A 56 12.48 10.86 -3.53
C ALA A 56 12.43 10.30 -2.10
N SER A 57 13.50 9.70 -1.61
CA SER A 57 13.62 9.12 -0.28
C SER A 57 14.32 10.03 0.74
N SER A 58 14.52 11.31 0.43
CA SER A 58 15.10 12.27 1.38
C SER A 58 14.16 12.55 2.55
N ARG A 59 14.72 12.88 3.73
CA ARG A 59 13.93 13.24 4.92
C ARG A 59 12.94 14.37 4.62
N GLN A 60 13.36 15.38 3.86
CA GLN A 60 12.51 16.51 3.49
C GLN A 60 11.33 16.03 2.63
N ASN A 61 11.57 15.23 1.60
CA ASN A 61 10.50 14.73 0.74
C ASN A 61 9.55 13.80 1.50
N ILE A 62 10.06 12.92 2.38
CA ILE A 62 9.24 12.08 3.24
C ILE A 62 8.35 12.95 4.15
N ALA A 63 8.93 13.99 4.76
CA ALA A 63 8.17 14.90 5.62
C ALA A 63 7.07 15.64 4.85
N ASP A 64 7.37 16.12 3.66
CA ASP A 64 6.42 16.82 2.80
C ASP A 64 5.30 15.90 2.31
N GLU A 65 5.64 14.67 1.89
CA GLU A 65 4.66 13.65 1.50
C GLU A 65 3.75 13.25 2.70
N PHE A 66 4.32 13.05 3.89
CA PHE A 66 3.54 12.71 5.07
C PHE A 66 2.54 13.81 5.42
N LYS A 67 3.00 15.07 5.47
CA LYS A 67 2.16 16.21 5.84
C LYS A 67 1.10 16.54 4.80
N ASN A 68 1.42 16.44 3.52
CA ASN A 68 0.53 16.88 2.45
C ASN A 68 -0.39 15.77 1.93
N HIS A 69 0.07 14.51 1.97
CA HIS A 69 -0.62 13.43 1.27
C HIS A 69 -1.00 12.24 2.17
N TYR A 70 -0.11 11.80 3.07
CA TYR A 70 -0.29 10.52 3.75
C TYR A 70 -1.05 10.61 5.08
N PHE A 71 -0.92 11.70 5.81
CA PHE A 71 -1.61 11.89 7.09
C PHE A 71 -2.89 12.72 6.93
N SER A 72 -3.91 12.39 7.70
CA SER A 72 -5.14 13.18 7.84
C SER A 72 -4.85 14.51 8.55
N ASN A 73 -4.05 14.44 9.63
CA ASN A 73 -3.58 15.58 10.38
C ASN A 73 -2.07 15.80 10.18
N PRO A 74 -1.65 16.85 9.44
CA PRO A 74 -0.24 17.15 9.22
C PRO A 74 0.58 17.40 10.50
N TYR A 75 -0.08 17.82 11.57
CA TYR A 75 0.57 18.14 12.85
C TYR A 75 0.87 16.90 13.69
N SER A 76 0.30 15.74 13.38
CA SER A 76 0.59 14.48 14.05
C SER A 76 1.87 13.80 13.54
N VAL A 77 2.43 14.26 12.43
CA VAL A 77 3.69 13.72 11.87
C VAL A 77 4.86 14.01 12.79
N THR A 78 5.50 12.96 13.30
CA THR A 78 6.66 13.09 14.19
C THR A 78 7.99 12.95 13.46
N ALA A 79 9.06 13.50 14.04
CA ALA A 79 10.41 13.30 13.52
C ALA A 79 10.81 11.80 13.52
N ARG A 80 10.32 11.03 14.49
CA ARG A 80 10.55 9.59 14.60
C ARG A 80 9.97 8.84 13.40
N ASP A 81 8.77 9.20 12.95
CA ASP A 81 8.13 8.56 11.80
C ASP A 81 8.95 8.82 10.53
N ILE A 82 9.38 10.09 10.34
CA ILE A 82 10.21 10.48 9.21
C ILE A 82 11.54 9.72 9.22
N ASP A 83 12.21 9.65 10.37
CA ASP A 83 13.50 8.97 10.51
C ASP A 83 13.37 7.46 10.27
N ALA A 84 12.33 6.81 10.81
CA ALA A 84 12.08 5.39 10.58
C ALA A 84 11.89 5.05 9.09
N TYR A 85 11.14 5.87 8.37
CA TYR A 85 10.95 5.67 6.93
C TYR A 85 12.20 6.01 6.12
N TYR A 86 12.93 7.05 6.52
CA TYR A 86 14.21 7.39 5.90
C TYR A 86 15.24 6.26 6.07
N GLU A 87 15.39 5.74 7.27
CA GLU A 87 16.31 4.63 7.57
C GLU A 87 15.92 3.37 6.80
N ALA A 88 14.64 3.00 6.80
CA ALA A 88 14.14 1.85 6.04
C ALA A 88 14.41 1.99 4.53
N ALA A 89 14.25 3.20 3.97
CA ALA A 89 14.52 3.47 2.56
C ALA A 89 16.01 3.41 2.19
N HIS A 90 16.92 3.50 3.18
CA HIS A 90 18.37 3.52 2.96
C HIS A 90 19.08 2.29 3.57
N LEU A 91 18.32 1.32 4.08
CA LEU A 91 18.87 0.11 4.66
C LEU A 91 19.33 -0.85 3.56
N GLY A 92 20.59 -1.32 3.61
CA GLY A 92 21.15 -2.28 2.67
C GLY A 92 21.43 -1.69 1.27
N ASP A 93 21.35 -2.55 0.25
CA ASP A 93 21.51 -2.13 -1.15
C ASP A 93 20.35 -1.27 -1.59
N SER A 94 20.63 -0.27 -2.42
CA SER A 94 19.62 0.69 -2.87
C SER A 94 18.40 0.01 -3.51
N PRO A 95 17.17 0.16 -2.97
CA PRO A 95 15.96 -0.43 -3.51
C PRO A 95 15.41 0.32 -4.74
N LYS A 96 16.25 1.07 -5.45
CA LYS A 96 15.85 1.89 -6.61
C LYS A 96 15.16 1.09 -7.72
N SER A 97 15.55 -0.18 -7.94
CA SER A 97 14.91 -1.02 -8.95
C SER A 97 13.50 -1.46 -8.53
N VAL A 98 13.28 -1.66 -7.22
CA VAL A 98 11.96 -1.90 -6.65
C VAL A 98 11.11 -0.63 -6.79
N TYR A 99 11.65 0.52 -6.40
CA TYR A 99 11.01 1.83 -6.58
C TYR A 99 10.62 2.07 -8.04
N ALA A 100 11.54 1.83 -8.99
CA ALA A 100 11.28 1.95 -10.42
C ALA A 100 10.15 1.01 -10.89
N SER A 101 10.12 -0.23 -10.38
CA SER A 101 9.09 -1.20 -10.72
C SER A 101 7.71 -0.78 -10.20
N VAL A 102 7.63 -0.28 -8.98
CA VAL A 102 6.39 0.25 -8.38
C VAL A 102 5.91 1.47 -9.16
N LYS A 103 6.77 2.46 -9.40
CA LYS A 103 6.42 3.70 -10.15
C LYS A 103 5.97 3.43 -11.59
N CYS A 104 6.44 2.36 -12.21
CA CYS A 104 6.09 1.99 -13.58
C CYS A 104 4.98 0.93 -13.66
N ASN A 105 4.27 0.63 -12.57
CA ASN A 105 3.17 -0.35 -12.49
C ASN A 105 3.56 -1.80 -12.83
N TYR A 106 4.84 -2.18 -12.73
CA TYR A 106 5.27 -3.58 -12.94
C TYR A 106 4.87 -4.52 -11.79
N THR A 107 4.51 -3.97 -10.63
CA THR A 107 4.05 -4.73 -9.45
C THR A 107 2.53 -4.88 -9.40
N LYS A 108 1.81 -4.28 -10.35
CA LYS A 108 0.34 -4.35 -10.41
C LYS A 108 -0.11 -5.58 -11.19
N CYS A 109 -1.21 -6.16 -10.74
CA CYS A 109 -1.82 -7.33 -11.39
C CYS A 109 -3.34 -7.33 -11.15
N ASN A 110 -4.09 -7.87 -12.10
CA ASN A 110 -5.53 -8.05 -11.94
C ASN A 110 -5.79 -9.16 -10.94
N ILE A 111 -6.39 -8.81 -9.82
CA ILE A 111 -6.65 -9.72 -8.69
C ILE A 111 -8.09 -10.26 -8.65
N ILE A 112 -8.97 -9.85 -9.57
CA ILE A 112 -10.41 -10.17 -9.53
C ILE A 112 -10.64 -11.69 -9.49
N ASN A 113 -9.92 -12.44 -10.33
CA ASN A 113 -10.08 -13.90 -10.36
C ASN A 113 -9.53 -14.59 -9.11
N ALA A 114 -8.50 -14.03 -8.49
CA ALA A 114 -7.99 -14.53 -7.22
C ALA A 114 -9.00 -14.26 -6.09
N LEU A 115 -9.51 -13.02 -5.97
CA LEU A 115 -10.52 -12.66 -4.98
C LEU A 115 -11.74 -13.58 -5.01
N LYS A 116 -12.23 -13.96 -6.20
CA LYS A 116 -13.37 -14.86 -6.37
C LYS A 116 -13.11 -16.30 -5.90
N LYS A 117 -11.85 -16.71 -5.82
CA LYS A 117 -11.46 -18.10 -5.52
C LYS A 117 -10.95 -18.30 -4.10
N ILE A 118 -10.60 -17.20 -3.41
CA ILE A 118 -10.08 -17.28 -2.04
C ILE A 118 -11.23 -17.60 -1.09
N ASP A 119 -11.09 -18.72 -0.37
CA ASP A 119 -12.01 -19.14 0.69
C ASP A 119 -11.50 -18.73 2.09
N ASN A 120 -10.28 -18.21 2.18
CA ASN A 120 -9.72 -17.68 3.42
C ASN A 120 -10.46 -16.40 3.84
N SER A 121 -10.49 -16.12 5.13
CA SER A 121 -11.02 -14.86 5.64
C SER A 121 -10.21 -13.67 5.13
N ILE A 122 -10.90 -12.68 4.60
CA ILE A 122 -10.28 -11.43 4.10
C ILE A 122 -10.90 -10.26 4.85
N TYR A 123 -10.05 -9.46 5.46
CA TYR A 123 -10.42 -8.26 6.19
C TYR A 123 -9.82 -7.02 5.53
N LEU A 124 -10.64 -5.99 5.34
CA LEU A 124 -10.22 -4.73 4.74
C LEU A 124 -10.29 -3.61 5.77
N LEU A 125 -9.20 -2.92 5.99
CA LEU A 125 -9.13 -1.72 6.82
C LEU A 125 -8.95 -0.50 5.92
N GLY A 126 -9.82 0.50 6.04
CA GLY A 126 -9.75 1.75 5.27
C GLY A 126 -9.66 2.97 6.17
N GLY A 127 -8.84 3.96 5.80
CA GLY A 127 -8.86 5.28 6.43
C GLY A 127 -10.06 6.10 5.94
N ASP A 128 -10.82 6.71 6.86
CA ASP A 128 -12.06 7.43 6.52
C ASP A 128 -11.83 8.79 5.82
N HIS A 129 -10.63 9.36 5.97
CA HIS A 129 -10.22 10.57 5.24
C HIS A 129 -9.70 10.29 3.82
N LEU A 130 -9.68 9.03 3.38
CA LEU A 130 -9.38 8.68 1.99
C LEU A 130 -10.63 8.79 1.12
N THR A 131 -10.63 9.78 0.23
CA THR A 131 -11.77 10.00 -0.68
C THR A 131 -12.07 8.75 -1.51
N GLY A 132 -13.28 8.24 -1.37
CA GLY A 132 -13.76 7.08 -2.13
C GLY A 132 -13.33 5.72 -1.57
N MET A 133 -12.68 5.66 -0.40
CA MET A 133 -12.28 4.38 0.21
C MET A 133 -13.48 3.48 0.48
N GLU A 134 -14.58 4.00 0.99
CA GLU A 134 -15.81 3.23 1.21
C GLU A 134 -16.28 2.51 -0.06
N LYS A 135 -16.26 3.20 -1.20
CA LYS A 135 -16.62 2.60 -2.49
C LYS A 135 -15.64 1.51 -2.92
N ILE A 136 -14.35 1.69 -2.62
CA ILE A 136 -13.32 0.69 -2.91
C ILE A 136 -13.56 -0.57 -2.05
N LEU A 137 -13.83 -0.41 -0.76
CA LEU A 137 -14.13 -1.55 0.12
C LEU A 137 -15.38 -2.31 -0.34
N GLU A 138 -16.41 -1.59 -0.75
CA GLU A 138 -17.63 -2.18 -1.30
C GLU A 138 -17.38 -2.88 -2.65
N GLU A 139 -16.52 -2.32 -3.50
CA GLU A 139 -16.09 -2.96 -4.75
C GLU A 139 -15.49 -4.35 -4.50
N TYR A 140 -14.65 -4.51 -3.48
CA TYR A 140 -14.08 -5.82 -3.12
C TYR A 140 -15.14 -6.80 -2.65
N LYS A 141 -16.09 -6.38 -1.80
CA LYS A 141 -17.21 -7.21 -1.33
C LYS A 141 -18.10 -7.72 -2.46
N ASN A 142 -18.27 -6.94 -3.53
CA ASN A 142 -19.02 -7.36 -4.71
C ASN A 142 -18.41 -8.58 -5.43
N TYR A 143 -17.09 -8.80 -5.27
CA TYR A 143 -16.41 -9.97 -5.86
C TYR A 143 -16.27 -11.14 -4.89
N ASN A 144 -16.25 -10.88 -3.59
CA ASN A 144 -16.24 -11.91 -2.56
C ASN A 144 -17.03 -11.44 -1.34
N PRO A 145 -18.29 -11.89 -1.18
CA PRO A 145 -19.19 -11.46 -0.11
C PRO A 145 -18.72 -11.83 1.31
N ALA A 146 -17.77 -12.78 1.45
CA ALA A 146 -17.18 -13.13 2.74
C ALA A 146 -16.15 -12.09 3.24
N ILE A 147 -15.84 -11.06 2.46
CA ILE A 147 -14.95 -9.99 2.86
C ILE A 147 -15.63 -9.10 3.90
N GLU A 148 -14.99 -8.94 5.03
CA GLU A 148 -15.36 -7.96 6.04
C GLU A 148 -14.53 -6.68 5.89
N SER A 149 -15.11 -5.52 6.21
CA SER A 149 -14.40 -4.26 6.13
C SER A 149 -14.77 -3.31 7.24
N ILE A 150 -13.78 -2.55 7.70
CA ILE A 150 -13.94 -1.52 8.72
C ILE A 150 -13.22 -0.25 8.26
N MET A 151 -13.85 0.91 8.52
CA MET A 151 -13.23 2.22 8.37
C MET A 151 -12.62 2.66 9.70
N ILE A 152 -11.36 3.09 9.67
CA ILE A 152 -10.66 3.59 10.86
C ILE A 152 -10.82 5.12 10.89
N PRO A 153 -11.46 5.67 11.93
CA PRO A 153 -11.78 7.10 12.00
C PRO A 153 -10.51 7.95 12.10
N ASP A 154 -10.60 9.17 11.59
CA ASP A 154 -9.55 10.20 11.63
C ASP A 154 -8.22 9.79 11.00
N THR A 155 -8.23 8.81 10.07
CA THR A 155 -7.02 8.32 9.41
C THR A 155 -7.10 8.45 7.90
N LYS A 156 -5.92 8.48 7.26
CA LYS A 156 -5.77 8.57 5.81
C LYS A 156 -4.99 7.37 5.27
N HIS A 157 -3.75 7.56 4.82
CA HIS A 157 -2.97 6.48 4.19
C HIS A 157 -2.26 5.55 5.18
N LEU A 158 -1.96 6.02 6.38
CA LEU A 158 -1.13 5.31 7.37
C LEU A 158 -1.86 5.14 8.72
N PRO A 159 -3.01 4.45 8.76
CA PRO A 159 -3.82 4.31 9.97
C PRO A 159 -3.03 3.71 11.15
N GLN A 160 -2.06 2.84 10.89
CA GLN A 160 -1.17 2.27 11.90
C GLN A 160 -0.27 3.31 12.60
N LEU A 161 -0.02 4.46 11.97
CA LEU A 161 0.74 5.57 12.55
C LEU A 161 -0.18 6.67 13.07
N GLU A 162 -1.29 6.92 12.38
CA GLU A 162 -2.23 8.00 12.72
C GLU A 162 -3.09 7.66 13.94
N ALA A 163 -3.56 6.41 14.04
CA ALA A 163 -4.40 5.92 15.12
C ALA A 163 -3.97 4.51 15.58
N PRO A 164 -2.76 4.34 16.16
CA PRO A 164 -2.19 3.02 16.44
C PRO A 164 -3.04 2.17 17.39
N ALA A 165 -3.70 2.78 18.37
CA ALA A 165 -4.58 2.06 19.30
C ALA A 165 -5.81 1.49 18.60
N ALA A 166 -6.52 2.31 17.82
CA ALA A 166 -7.70 1.87 17.05
C ALA A 166 -7.30 0.84 15.98
N PHE A 167 -6.17 1.06 15.30
CA PHE A 167 -5.66 0.10 14.32
C PHE A 167 -5.36 -1.26 14.96
N HIS A 168 -4.74 -1.28 16.12
CA HIS A 168 -4.42 -2.51 16.87
C HIS A 168 -5.68 -3.24 17.30
N GLU A 169 -6.64 -2.54 17.91
CA GLU A 169 -7.93 -3.09 18.34
C GLU A 169 -8.68 -3.75 17.16
N MET A 170 -8.73 -3.09 15.99
CA MET A 170 -9.34 -3.67 14.81
C MET A 170 -8.61 -4.91 14.31
N CYS A 171 -7.27 -4.91 14.33
CA CYS A 171 -6.50 -6.09 13.97
C CYS A 171 -6.73 -7.25 14.94
N GLU A 172 -6.81 -7.00 16.24
CA GLU A 172 -7.11 -8.03 17.24
C GLU A 172 -8.49 -8.64 17.02
N THR A 173 -9.52 -7.81 16.77
CA THR A 173 -10.87 -8.30 16.45
C THR A 173 -10.88 -9.26 15.26
N PHE A 174 -10.00 -9.05 14.27
CA PHE A 174 -9.90 -9.96 13.12
C PHE A 174 -9.02 -11.18 13.37
N LEU A 175 -8.26 -11.21 14.46
CA LEU A 175 -7.38 -12.30 14.83
C LEU A 175 -8.04 -13.30 15.80
N GLU A 176 -9.11 -12.90 16.47
CA GLU A 176 -9.95 -13.78 17.30
C GLU A 176 -10.84 -14.70 16.46
#